data_d065795e787b81fd2f8985c5b0466bd5
#
_entry.id   d065795e787b81fd2f8985c5b0466bd5
#
_cell.length_a   1.000
_cell.length_b   1.000
_cell.length_c   1.000
_cell.angle_alpha   90.00
_cell.angle_beta   90.00
_cell.angle_gamma   90.00
#
_symmetry.space_group_name_H-M   'P 1'
#
loop_
_entity.id
_entity.type
_entity.pdbx_description
1 polymer ?
#
loop_
_entity_poly.entity_id
_entity_poly.type
_entity_poly.pdbx_seq_one_letter_code
_entity_poly.pdbx_strand_id
1 'polypeptide(L)'
;MAPISQYFRKLNFVIVALSVFGCASSPKVISNIDSSVDFSEYKSYGFFETLATDKANYESMESNLLKVSVAKQLERRGFIYTENPDLLVNFYIHTEEKIRSRTTPTMGGGYYGYRDPYYDTWGGYGGTETRIEQYTQGTLNIDFVEAQRKSLVWEGSVSGRITEKVLKNLSTEIDKAVDDIFSAFPVSPLDAET
;
A
#
# COMPACT_ATOMS: atom_id res chain seq x y z
N MET A 1 55.76 1.21 2.76
CA MET A 1 54.97 1.66 1.59
C MET A 1 53.95 0.59 1.24
N ALA A 2 52.67 0.77 1.59
CA ALA A 2 51.60 -0.19 1.26
C ALA A 2 51.20 -0.03 -0.22
N PRO A 3 50.97 -1.13 -0.95
CA PRO A 3 50.72 -1.07 -2.37
C PRO A 3 49.34 -0.44 -2.65
N ILE A 4 49.31 0.58 -3.51
CA ILE A 4 48.18 1.35 -3.97
C ILE A 4 47.02 0.46 -4.49
N SER A 5 47.29 -0.76 -4.90
CA SER A 5 46.34 -1.78 -5.37
C SER A 5 45.26 -2.18 -4.34
N GLN A 6 45.57 -2.13 -3.04
CA GLN A 6 44.62 -2.53 -2.00
C GLN A 6 43.53 -1.45 -1.75
N TYR A 7 43.86 -0.17 -2.00
CA TYR A 7 42.89 0.92 -1.85
C TYR A 7 41.84 0.94 -3.00
N PHE A 8 42.29 0.60 -4.22
CA PHE A 8 41.39 0.49 -5.37
C PHE A 8 40.38 -0.67 -5.22
N ARG A 9 40.81 -1.80 -4.61
CA ARG A 9 39.95 -2.97 -4.39
C ARG A 9 38.89 -2.72 -3.30
N LYS A 10 39.24 -1.94 -2.27
CA LYS A 10 38.30 -1.54 -1.21
C LYS A 10 37.36 -0.44 -1.67
N LEU A 11 37.80 0.47 -2.51
CA LEU A 11 36.98 1.55 -3.08
C LEU A 11 35.89 1.02 -4.04
N ASN A 12 36.21 0.01 -4.86
CA ASN A 12 35.24 -0.66 -5.71
C ASN A 12 34.17 -1.44 -4.95
N PHE A 13 34.49 -1.98 -3.78
CA PHE A 13 33.53 -2.72 -2.95
C PHE A 13 32.53 -1.77 -2.26
N VAL A 14 32.93 -0.55 -1.93
CA VAL A 14 32.04 0.47 -1.33
C VAL A 14 31.07 1.07 -2.37
N ILE A 15 31.50 1.22 -3.64
CA ILE A 15 30.66 1.79 -4.69
C ILE A 15 29.54 0.81 -5.12
N VAL A 16 29.76 -0.50 -5.07
CA VAL A 16 28.75 -1.52 -5.41
C VAL A 16 27.67 -1.64 -4.33
N ALA A 17 27.96 -1.30 -3.08
CA ALA A 17 27.01 -1.39 -1.97
C ALA A 17 25.97 -0.24 -1.95
N LEU A 18 26.16 0.86 -2.72
CA LEU A 18 25.24 2.01 -2.73
C LEU A 18 24.13 1.97 -3.79
N SER A 19 24.05 0.94 -4.62
CA SER A 19 23.17 0.92 -5.80
C SER A 19 21.81 0.22 -5.60
N VAL A 20 21.39 -0.10 -4.37
CA VAL A 20 20.14 -0.86 -4.13
C VAL A 20 19.05 -0.04 -3.41
N PHE A 21 19.07 1.28 -3.48
CA PHE A 21 17.88 2.06 -3.10
C PHE A 21 16.88 2.07 -4.27
N GLY A 22 16.25 0.91 -4.48
CA GLY A 22 15.06 0.84 -5.31
C GLY A 22 13.96 1.68 -4.65
N CYS A 23 13.49 2.74 -5.31
CA CYS A 23 12.29 3.44 -4.94
C CYS A 23 11.10 2.47 -5.04
N ALA A 24 10.79 1.75 -3.98
CA ALA A 24 9.49 1.12 -3.83
C ALA A 24 8.48 2.28 -3.68
N SER A 25 7.60 2.48 -4.67
CA SER A 25 6.48 3.41 -4.51
C SER A 25 5.61 2.86 -3.37
N SER A 26 5.62 3.54 -2.24
CA SER A 26 4.74 3.21 -1.12
C SER A 26 3.28 3.34 -1.58
N PRO A 27 2.40 2.43 -1.18
CA PRO A 27 0.98 2.55 -1.47
C PRO A 27 0.45 3.86 -0.86
N LYS A 28 -0.52 4.48 -1.53
CA LYS A 28 -1.14 5.69 -1.01
C LYS A 28 -2.08 5.31 0.13
N VAL A 29 -1.69 5.63 1.35
CA VAL A 29 -2.54 5.56 2.54
C VAL A 29 -3.33 6.87 2.65
N ILE A 30 -4.62 6.74 2.96
CA ILE A 30 -5.51 7.87 3.30
C ILE A 30 -6.01 7.59 4.70
N SER A 31 -5.95 8.58 5.58
CA SER A 31 -6.54 8.47 6.92
C SER A 31 -7.26 9.76 7.29
N ASN A 32 -8.34 9.60 8.04
CA ASN A 32 -9.12 10.68 8.61
C ASN A 32 -9.27 10.42 10.11
N ILE A 33 -9.20 11.48 10.91
CA ILE A 33 -9.31 11.43 12.36
C ILE A 33 -10.29 12.51 12.83
N ASP A 34 -11.14 12.18 13.80
CA ASP A 34 -11.93 13.16 14.51
C ASP A 34 -11.03 13.98 15.43
N SER A 35 -10.82 15.24 15.10
CA SER A 35 -9.95 16.15 15.83
C SER A 35 -10.45 16.51 17.26
N SER A 36 -11.70 16.16 17.59
CA SER A 36 -12.27 16.38 18.93
C SER A 36 -11.94 15.26 19.92
N VAL A 37 -11.26 14.18 19.46
CA VAL A 37 -11.00 12.96 20.23
C VAL A 37 -9.54 12.89 20.64
N ASP A 38 -9.28 12.56 21.91
CA ASP A 38 -7.96 12.20 22.41
C ASP A 38 -7.78 10.67 22.43
N PHE A 39 -6.98 10.15 21.51
CA PHE A 39 -6.71 8.72 21.42
C PHE A 39 -5.96 8.15 22.62
N SER A 40 -5.33 8.98 23.46
CA SER A 40 -4.66 8.52 24.68
C SER A 40 -5.63 8.03 25.76
N GLU A 41 -6.91 8.40 25.68
CA GLU A 41 -7.97 7.97 26.61
C GLU A 41 -8.42 6.53 26.35
N TYR A 42 -8.29 6.02 25.11
CA TYR A 42 -8.69 4.65 24.76
C TYR A 42 -7.62 3.65 25.14
N LYS A 43 -8.03 2.56 25.78
CA LYS A 43 -7.14 1.48 26.24
C LYS A 43 -7.51 0.11 25.70
N SER A 44 -8.74 -0.03 25.22
CA SER A 44 -9.29 -1.32 24.83
C SER A 44 -9.94 -1.28 23.45
N TYR A 45 -9.92 -2.43 22.80
CA TYR A 45 -10.54 -2.62 21.50
C TYR A 45 -11.33 -3.92 21.46
N GLY A 46 -12.26 -3.98 20.53
CA GLY A 46 -12.99 -5.17 20.13
C GLY A 46 -13.38 -5.06 18.66
N PHE A 47 -14.00 -6.08 18.14
CA PHE A 47 -14.53 -6.10 16.78
C PHE A 47 -16.05 -6.03 16.80
N PHE A 48 -16.65 -5.49 15.74
CA PHE A 48 -18.08 -5.63 15.56
C PHE A 48 -18.46 -7.11 15.48
N GLU A 49 -19.60 -7.49 16.04
CA GLU A 49 -20.13 -8.86 16.00
C GLU A 49 -20.30 -9.37 14.56
N THR A 50 -20.76 -8.49 13.68
CA THR A 50 -20.85 -8.73 12.24
C THR A 50 -19.99 -7.71 11.52
N LEU A 51 -18.95 -8.17 10.83
CA LEU A 51 -18.07 -7.31 10.04
C LEU A 51 -18.62 -7.13 8.63
N ALA A 52 -18.36 -5.97 8.04
CA ALA A 52 -18.79 -5.70 6.66
C ALA A 52 -18.10 -6.61 5.62
N THR A 53 -17.01 -7.29 6.00
CA THR A 53 -16.32 -8.30 5.20
C THR A 53 -16.87 -9.71 5.36
N ASP A 54 -17.80 -9.94 6.30
CA ASP A 54 -18.42 -11.24 6.52
C ASP A 54 -19.44 -11.61 5.43
N LYS A 55 -19.69 -12.91 5.26
CA LYS A 55 -20.58 -13.43 4.22
C LYS A 55 -21.62 -14.36 4.86
N ALA A 56 -22.88 -14.12 4.51
CA ALA A 56 -23.97 -15.06 4.79
C ALA A 56 -24.01 -15.65 6.21
N ASN A 57 -23.86 -14.82 7.24
CA ASN A 57 -23.90 -15.18 8.68
C ASN A 57 -22.72 -16.07 9.15
N TYR A 58 -21.58 -16.01 8.48
CA TYR A 58 -20.33 -16.61 8.96
C TYR A 58 -19.15 -15.68 8.74
N GLU A 59 -18.14 -15.81 9.60
CA GLU A 59 -16.89 -15.08 9.47
C GLU A 59 -16.14 -15.51 8.20
N SER A 60 -15.79 -14.55 7.36
CA SER A 60 -15.01 -14.83 6.17
C SER A 60 -13.52 -15.08 6.51
N MET A 61 -12.79 -15.72 5.60
CA MET A 61 -11.34 -15.90 5.76
C MET A 61 -10.64 -14.54 5.81
N GLU A 62 -11.10 -13.60 5.01
CA GLU A 62 -10.60 -12.23 4.96
C GLU A 62 -10.80 -11.53 6.30
N SER A 63 -12.01 -11.66 6.91
CA SER A 63 -12.32 -11.11 8.23
C SER A 63 -11.38 -11.66 9.30
N ASN A 64 -11.15 -12.98 9.32
CA ASN A 64 -10.26 -13.60 10.28
C ASN A 64 -8.81 -13.11 10.14
N LEU A 65 -8.28 -13.06 8.91
CA LEU A 65 -6.93 -12.55 8.66
C LEU A 65 -6.78 -11.08 9.07
N LEU A 66 -7.79 -10.25 8.79
CA LEU A 66 -7.81 -8.84 9.19
C LEU A 66 -7.84 -8.68 10.70
N LYS A 67 -8.69 -9.45 11.41
CA LYS A 67 -8.73 -9.44 12.89
C LYS A 67 -7.35 -9.75 13.48
N VAL A 68 -6.69 -10.81 13.01
CA VAL A 68 -5.37 -11.22 13.50
C VAL A 68 -4.34 -10.12 13.26
N SER A 69 -4.30 -9.55 12.06
CA SER A 69 -3.34 -8.54 11.70
C SER A 69 -3.55 -7.22 12.46
N VAL A 70 -4.80 -6.78 12.60
CA VAL A 70 -5.15 -5.56 13.35
C VAL A 70 -4.93 -5.74 14.86
N ALA A 71 -5.28 -6.90 15.42
CA ALA A 71 -5.00 -7.22 16.83
C ALA A 71 -3.51 -7.05 17.14
N LYS A 72 -2.64 -7.64 16.33
CA LYS A 72 -1.18 -7.50 16.45
C LYS A 72 -0.73 -6.03 16.43
N GLN A 73 -1.31 -5.18 15.57
CA GLN A 73 -0.97 -3.76 15.50
C GLN A 73 -1.43 -2.98 16.73
N LEU A 74 -2.61 -3.30 17.27
CA LEU A 74 -3.16 -2.64 18.46
C LEU A 74 -2.44 -3.06 19.73
N GLU A 75 -2.17 -4.36 19.89
CA GLU A 75 -1.43 -4.91 21.03
C GLU A 75 -0.01 -4.34 21.14
N ARG A 76 0.69 -4.16 20.02
CA ARG A 76 1.99 -3.46 19.97
C ARG A 76 1.91 -2.01 20.43
N ARG A 77 0.73 -1.41 20.42
CA ARG A 77 0.45 -0.04 20.87
C ARG A 77 -0.15 0.02 22.28
N GLY A 78 -0.25 -1.13 22.96
CA GLY A 78 -0.72 -1.22 24.32
C GLY A 78 -2.23 -1.33 24.50
N PHE A 79 -2.99 -1.51 23.41
CA PHE A 79 -4.42 -1.77 23.50
C PHE A 79 -4.69 -3.22 23.90
N ILE A 80 -5.75 -3.44 24.66
CA ILE A 80 -6.16 -4.75 25.17
C ILE A 80 -7.49 -5.15 24.54
N TYR A 81 -7.59 -6.38 24.06
CA TYR A 81 -8.85 -6.91 23.56
C TYR A 81 -9.84 -7.16 24.71
N THR A 82 -11.11 -6.75 24.53
CA THR A 82 -12.19 -6.99 25.49
C THR A 82 -13.56 -7.05 24.80
N GLU A 83 -14.52 -7.70 25.45
CA GLU A 83 -15.92 -7.77 24.97
C GLU A 83 -16.68 -6.43 25.14
N ASN A 84 -16.25 -5.58 26.07
CA ASN A 84 -16.81 -4.24 26.30
C ASN A 84 -15.70 -3.20 26.06
N PRO A 85 -15.34 -2.94 24.81
CA PRO A 85 -14.18 -2.11 24.46
C PRO A 85 -14.53 -0.62 24.47
N ASP A 86 -13.47 0.21 24.49
CA ASP A 86 -13.57 1.64 24.19
C ASP A 86 -13.78 1.85 22.68
N LEU A 87 -13.07 1.07 21.86
CA LEU A 87 -13.09 1.15 20.40
C LEU A 87 -13.58 -0.15 19.77
N LEU A 88 -14.54 -0.05 18.89
CA LEU A 88 -14.98 -1.13 18.00
C LEU A 88 -14.34 -0.96 16.62
N VAL A 89 -13.77 -2.05 16.10
CA VAL A 89 -13.12 -2.08 14.78
C VAL A 89 -14.00 -2.76 13.76
N ASN A 90 -14.13 -2.16 12.58
CA ASN A 90 -14.79 -2.73 11.41
C ASN A 90 -13.85 -2.71 10.20
N PHE A 91 -14.12 -3.58 9.23
CA PHE A 91 -13.38 -3.69 7.98
C PHE A 91 -14.34 -3.57 6.80
N TYR A 92 -13.92 -2.88 5.78
CA TYR A 92 -14.63 -2.81 4.52
C TYR A 92 -13.66 -3.00 3.35
N ILE A 93 -13.99 -3.94 2.44
CA ILE A 93 -13.22 -4.17 1.21
C ILE A 93 -14.10 -3.81 0.02
N HIS A 94 -13.63 -2.87 -0.78
CA HIS A 94 -14.25 -2.50 -2.05
C HIS A 94 -13.36 -2.90 -3.22
N THR A 95 -13.98 -3.40 -4.29
CA THR A 95 -13.28 -3.73 -5.53
C THR A 95 -13.91 -3.02 -6.71
N GLU A 96 -13.10 -2.47 -7.60
CA GLU A 96 -13.54 -1.80 -8.81
C GLU A 96 -12.64 -2.15 -10.01
N GLU A 97 -13.26 -2.23 -11.20
CA GLU A 97 -12.52 -2.37 -12.44
C GLU A 97 -11.99 -1.01 -12.90
N LYS A 98 -10.69 -0.92 -13.13
CA LYS A 98 -10.01 0.27 -13.64
C LYS A 98 -9.47 0.04 -15.04
N ILE A 99 -9.60 1.06 -15.87
CA ILE A 99 -8.99 1.11 -17.20
C ILE A 99 -7.89 2.15 -17.20
N ARG A 100 -6.68 1.74 -17.55
CA ARG A 100 -5.54 2.62 -17.73
C ARG A 100 -5.15 2.68 -19.19
N SER A 101 -5.19 3.86 -19.79
CA SER A 101 -4.65 4.12 -21.11
C SER A 101 -3.23 4.69 -20.98
N ARG A 102 -2.29 4.10 -21.69
CA ARG A 102 -0.91 4.59 -21.79
C ARG A 102 -0.57 4.82 -23.26
N THR A 103 -0.40 6.07 -23.63
CA THR A 103 0.03 6.46 -24.96
C THR A 103 1.54 6.70 -24.94
N THR A 104 2.28 5.96 -25.76
CA THR A 104 3.73 6.10 -25.91
C THR A 104 4.01 6.56 -27.34
N PRO A 105 4.73 7.65 -27.56
CA PRO A 105 5.19 8.03 -28.88
C PRO A 105 6.10 6.92 -29.42
N THR A 106 5.78 6.36 -30.57
CA THR A 106 6.69 5.48 -31.29
C THR A 106 7.58 6.35 -32.17
N MET A 107 8.88 6.39 -31.87
CA MET A 107 9.87 6.94 -32.78
C MET A 107 9.90 6.01 -34.00
N GLY A 108 9.36 6.47 -35.13
CA GLY A 108 9.52 5.78 -36.39
C GLY A 108 11.01 5.61 -36.66
N GLY A 109 11.49 4.36 -36.62
CA GLY A 109 12.86 4.03 -36.98
C GLY A 109 13.10 4.45 -38.42
N GLY A 110 13.79 5.57 -38.60
CA GLY A 110 14.29 5.99 -39.91
C GLY A 110 15.24 4.93 -40.39
N TYR A 111 14.83 4.19 -41.40
CA TYR A 111 15.70 3.32 -42.16
C TYR A 111 16.83 4.20 -42.69
N TYR A 112 18.07 3.84 -42.43
CA TYR A 112 19.24 4.49 -43.04
C TYR A 112 19.20 4.25 -44.56
N GLY A 113 18.43 5.09 -45.26
CA GLY A 113 18.38 5.19 -46.71
C GLY A 113 19.26 6.37 -47.13
N TYR A 114 20.08 6.11 -48.19
CA TYR A 114 20.94 7.02 -48.89
C TYR A 114 20.28 8.43 -49.07
N ARG A 115 20.92 9.48 -48.55
CA ARG A 115 20.42 10.83 -48.50
C ARG A 115 20.49 11.49 -49.86
N ASP A 116 19.34 11.72 -50.51
CA ASP A 116 19.22 12.59 -51.66
C ASP A 116 18.95 14.03 -51.17
N PRO A 117 19.78 15.07 -51.47
CA PRO A 117 19.74 16.40 -50.87
C PRO A 117 18.59 17.28 -51.37
N TYR A 118 17.68 16.79 -52.19
CA TYR A 118 16.63 17.62 -52.82
C TYR A 118 15.19 17.44 -52.30
N TYR A 119 14.93 16.54 -51.33
CA TYR A 119 13.62 16.35 -50.74
C TYR A 119 13.69 16.47 -49.21
N ASP A 120 13.86 17.70 -48.77
CA ASP A 120 13.66 18.07 -47.37
C ASP A 120 12.26 18.70 -47.26
N THR A 121 11.26 17.94 -46.82
CA THR A 121 10.04 18.42 -46.16
C THR A 121 8.93 17.35 -46.12
N TRP A 122 9.11 16.24 -45.43
CA TRP A 122 7.96 15.54 -44.87
C TRP A 122 8.42 14.90 -43.56
N GLY A 123 8.08 15.63 -42.49
CA GLY A 123 8.30 15.17 -41.12
C GLY A 123 7.72 13.77 -40.91
N GLY A 124 8.58 12.84 -40.50
CA GLY A 124 8.18 11.51 -40.17
C GLY A 124 7.03 11.57 -39.19
N TYR A 125 5.87 11.06 -39.58
CA TYR A 125 4.75 10.86 -38.67
C TYR A 125 5.18 9.87 -37.61
N GLY A 126 5.60 10.35 -36.44
CA GLY A 126 5.78 9.55 -35.26
C GLY A 126 4.40 9.00 -34.90
N GLY A 127 4.22 7.69 -35.04
CA GLY A 127 3.01 7.04 -34.57
C GLY A 127 2.94 7.09 -33.05
N THR A 128 1.73 7.07 -32.49
CA THR A 128 1.51 6.85 -31.07
C THR A 128 0.93 5.46 -30.88
N GLU A 129 1.54 4.65 -30.02
CA GLU A 129 0.97 3.38 -29.57
C GLU A 129 0.17 3.62 -28.29
N THR A 130 -1.13 3.34 -28.33
CA THR A 130 -1.98 3.41 -27.14
C THR A 130 -2.22 2.01 -26.64
N ARG A 131 -1.73 1.72 -25.43
CA ARG A 131 -2.03 0.47 -24.71
C ARG A 131 -3.14 0.72 -23.70
N ILE A 132 -4.18 -0.08 -23.77
CA ILE A 132 -5.26 -0.11 -22.79
C ILE A 132 -5.01 -1.30 -21.88
N GLU A 133 -4.89 -1.06 -20.58
CA GLU A 133 -4.73 -2.07 -19.54
C GLU A 133 -5.94 -2.01 -18.62
N GLN A 134 -6.66 -3.13 -18.52
CA GLN A 134 -7.75 -3.30 -17.56
C GLN A 134 -7.22 -4.05 -16.35
N TYR A 135 -7.56 -3.60 -15.15
CA TYR A 135 -7.15 -4.24 -13.90
C TYR A 135 -8.19 -4.02 -12.81
N THR A 136 -8.25 -4.95 -11.84
CA THR A 136 -9.06 -4.82 -10.64
C THR A 136 -8.26 -4.08 -9.55
N GLN A 137 -8.83 -3.02 -9.02
CA GLN A 137 -8.31 -2.32 -7.84
C GLN A 137 -9.13 -2.74 -6.62
N GLY A 138 -8.44 -3.13 -5.54
CA GLY A 138 -9.04 -3.32 -4.21
C GLY A 138 -8.70 -2.15 -3.31
N THR A 139 -9.63 -1.78 -2.44
CA THR A 139 -9.43 -0.81 -1.36
C THR A 139 -9.84 -1.46 -0.05
N LEU A 140 -8.93 -1.52 0.91
CA LEU A 140 -9.20 -1.93 2.28
C LEU A 140 -9.39 -0.68 3.12
N ASN A 141 -10.51 -0.60 3.86
CA ASN A 141 -10.76 0.40 4.90
C ASN A 141 -10.78 -0.29 6.26
N ILE A 142 -10.24 0.40 7.28
CA ILE A 142 -10.31 0.02 8.68
C ILE A 142 -10.91 1.20 9.43
N ASP A 143 -12.05 0.96 10.09
CA ASP A 143 -12.80 1.96 10.82
C ASP A 143 -12.69 1.71 12.33
N PHE A 144 -12.44 2.76 13.09
CA PHE A 144 -12.48 2.75 14.55
C PHE A 144 -13.65 3.59 15.02
N VAL A 145 -14.56 2.94 15.72
CA VAL A 145 -15.81 3.53 16.22
C VAL A 145 -15.76 3.53 17.74
N GLU A 146 -15.95 4.69 18.37
CA GLU A 146 -16.12 4.76 19.80
C GLU A 146 -17.38 4.02 20.22
N ALA A 147 -17.23 3.02 21.11
CA ALA A 147 -18.30 2.08 21.43
C ALA A 147 -19.51 2.76 22.13
N GLN A 148 -19.27 3.76 23.00
CA GLN A 148 -20.32 4.43 23.76
C GLN A 148 -21.13 5.39 22.89
N ARG A 149 -20.47 6.27 22.14
CA ARG A 149 -21.11 7.29 21.29
C ARG A 149 -21.53 6.74 19.91
N LYS A 150 -21.05 5.55 19.55
CA LYS A 150 -21.24 4.95 18.21
C LYS A 150 -20.83 5.89 17.08
N SER A 151 -19.76 6.64 17.30
CA SER A 151 -19.23 7.60 16.34
C SER A 151 -17.88 7.12 15.78
N LEU A 152 -17.69 7.28 14.46
CA LEU A 152 -16.41 7.04 13.81
C LEU A 152 -15.39 8.05 14.34
N VAL A 153 -14.28 7.58 14.89
CA VAL A 153 -13.22 8.42 15.45
C VAL A 153 -11.95 8.40 14.62
N TRP A 154 -11.73 7.33 13.88
CA TRP A 154 -10.64 7.22 12.93
C TRP A 154 -10.97 6.23 11.82
N GLU A 155 -10.55 6.54 10.62
CA GLU A 155 -10.54 5.63 9.50
C GLU A 155 -9.21 5.66 8.77
N GLY A 156 -8.78 4.51 8.28
CA GLY A 156 -7.61 4.38 7.43
C GLY A 156 -7.88 3.50 6.24
N SER A 157 -7.33 3.86 5.09
CA SER A 157 -7.53 3.08 3.88
C SER A 157 -6.28 2.99 3.02
N VAL A 158 -6.16 1.87 2.31
CA VAL A 158 -5.11 1.63 1.32
C VAL A 158 -5.70 0.99 0.08
N SER A 159 -5.22 1.41 -1.08
CA SER A 159 -5.66 0.84 -2.37
C SER A 159 -4.50 0.19 -3.11
N GLY A 160 -4.77 -0.96 -3.73
CA GLY A 160 -3.79 -1.70 -4.52
C GLY A 160 -4.42 -2.50 -5.65
N ARG A 161 -3.60 -2.97 -6.59
CA ARG A 161 -4.06 -3.87 -7.65
C ARG A 161 -4.23 -5.28 -7.09
N ILE A 162 -5.38 -5.90 -7.37
CA ILE A 162 -5.60 -7.32 -7.10
C ILE A 162 -5.01 -8.12 -8.26
N THR A 163 -3.97 -8.87 -7.97
CA THR A 163 -3.30 -9.75 -8.92
C THR A 163 -3.38 -11.20 -8.44
N GLU A 164 -3.09 -12.16 -9.31
CA GLU A 164 -2.99 -13.57 -8.88
C GLU A 164 -1.97 -13.78 -7.75
N LYS A 165 -0.90 -12.98 -7.70
CA LYS A 165 0.09 -13.03 -6.63
C LYS A 165 -0.54 -12.62 -5.29
N VAL A 166 -1.36 -11.56 -5.27
CA VAL A 166 -2.09 -11.12 -4.08
C VAL A 166 -3.02 -12.23 -3.59
N LEU A 167 -3.81 -12.82 -4.49
CA LEU A 167 -4.75 -13.90 -4.14
C LEU A 167 -4.06 -15.15 -3.62
N LYS A 168 -2.89 -15.49 -4.16
CA LYS A 168 -2.10 -16.66 -3.70
C LYS A 168 -1.39 -16.44 -2.36
N ASN A 169 -1.16 -15.19 -1.96
CA ASN A 169 -0.44 -14.81 -0.74
C ASN A 169 -1.29 -13.89 0.17
N LEU A 170 -2.59 -14.14 0.25
CA LEU A 170 -3.57 -13.24 0.85
C LEU A 170 -3.19 -12.82 2.28
N SER A 171 -2.74 -13.75 3.14
CA SER A 171 -2.33 -13.43 4.50
C SER A 171 -1.20 -12.38 4.55
N THR A 172 -0.14 -12.59 3.77
CA THR A 172 1.01 -11.67 3.73
C THR A 172 0.63 -10.30 3.17
N GLU A 173 -0.23 -10.27 2.15
CA GLU A 173 -0.65 -9.00 1.54
C GLU A 173 -1.65 -8.24 2.44
N ILE A 174 -2.47 -8.94 3.23
CA ILE A 174 -3.32 -8.34 4.28
C ILE A 174 -2.44 -7.76 5.39
N ASP A 175 -1.46 -8.52 5.91
CA ASP A 175 -0.54 -8.02 6.94
C ASP A 175 0.14 -6.73 6.49
N LYS A 176 0.64 -6.72 5.25
CA LYS A 176 1.27 -5.54 4.68
C LYS A 176 0.31 -4.36 4.52
N ALA A 177 -0.91 -4.60 4.03
CA ALA A 177 -1.92 -3.55 3.88
C ALA A 177 -2.32 -2.94 5.23
N VAL A 178 -2.44 -3.78 6.28
CA VAL A 178 -2.70 -3.33 7.65
C VAL A 178 -1.50 -2.55 8.21
N ASP A 179 -0.26 -3.01 8.01
CA ASP A 179 0.95 -2.27 8.41
C ASP A 179 0.98 -0.87 7.75
N ASP A 180 0.70 -0.81 6.45
CA ASP A 180 0.66 0.45 5.70
C ASP A 180 -0.39 1.40 6.30
N ILE A 181 -1.63 0.93 6.57
CA ILE A 181 -2.70 1.73 7.17
C ILE A 181 -2.31 2.21 8.56
N PHE A 182 -1.75 1.32 9.41
CA PHE A 182 -1.35 1.67 10.77
C PHE A 182 -0.11 2.59 10.85
N SER A 183 0.58 2.81 9.75
CA SER A 183 1.61 3.86 9.67
C SER A 183 1.05 5.27 9.87
N ALA A 184 -0.27 5.45 9.61
CA ALA A 184 -1.00 6.71 9.81
C ALA A 184 -1.89 6.70 11.07
N PHE A 185 -1.85 5.63 11.89
CA PHE A 185 -2.62 5.53 13.12
C PHE A 185 -2.08 6.50 14.20
N PRO A 186 -2.94 7.19 14.98
CA PRO A 186 -2.53 8.27 15.87
C PRO A 186 -1.68 7.83 17.08
N VAL A 187 -1.67 6.53 17.42
CA VAL A 187 -0.88 5.99 18.54
C VAL A 187 0.32 5.21 17.99
N SER A 188 1.52 5.57 18.40
CA SER A 188 2.77 4.90 18.03
C SER A 188 2.95 3.55 18.75
N PRO A 189 3.65 2.58 18.15
CA PRO A 189 4.03 1.34 18.84
C PRO A 189 4.92 1.63 20.06
N LEU A 190 4.75 0.86 21.14
CA LEU A 190 5.54 0.99 22.38
C LEU A 190 7.03 0.65 22.20
N ASP A 191 7.35 -0.15 21.18
CA ASP A 191 8.73 -0.56 20.83
C ASP A 191 9.46 0.43 19.92
N ALA A 192 8.82 1.54 19.52
CA ALA A 192 9.41 2.57 18.67
C ALA A 192 10.27 3.61 19.41
N GLU A 193 10.32 3.56 20.75
CA GLU A 193 11.02 4.55 21.60
C GLU A 193 12.41 4.11 22.07
N THR A 194 13.05 3.10 21.40
CA THR A 194 14.40 2.62 21.76
C THR A 194 15.45 2.98 20.73
#